data_659248bf8b2dbf6f9fbe554822d8a2b8
#
_entry.id   659248bf8b2dbf6f9fbe554822d8a2b8
#
_cell.length_a   1.000
_cell.length_b   1.000
_cell.length_c   1.000
_cell.angle_alpha   90.00
_cell.angle_beta   90.00
_cell.angle_gamma   90.00
#
_symmetry.space_group_name_H-M   'P 1'
#
loop_
_entity.id
_entity.type
_entity.pdbx_description
1 polymer ?
#
loop_
_entity_poly.entity_id
_entity_poly.type
_entity_poly.pdbx_seq_one_letter_code
_entity_poly.pdbx_strand_id
1 'polypeptide(L)' 'MPLDPMPAWVRPRRAVLGDQLRNYRRAAGLSQIQLGERIGRDHKTIHRWETAITDPTLTDLILIADAIGVPLGELVY' A
#
# COMPACT_ATOMS: atom_id res chain seq x y z
N MET A 1 -11.65 28.88 1.26
CA MET A 1 -10.20 28.99 1.15
C MET A 1 -9.63 27.73 0.51
N PRO A 2 -8.90 27.85 -0.58
CA PRO A 2 -8.32 26.67 -1.19
C PRO A 2 -7.28 26.05 -0.26
N LEU A 3 -7.21 24.72 -0.27
CA LEU A 3 -6.15 24.00 0.42
C LEU A 3 -4.82 24.27 -0.27
N ASP A 4 -3.76 24.39 0.51
CA ASP A 4 -2.42 24.45 -0.05
C ASP A 4 -2.13 23.18 -0.87
N PRO A 5 -1.45 23.30 -2.00
CA PRO A 5 -1.04 22.13 -2.74
C PRO A 5 -0.11 21.26 -1.88
N MET A 6 -0.16 19.95 -2.09
CA MET A 6 0.76 19.05 -1.40
C MET A 6 2.20 19.44 -1.67
N PRO A 7 3.08 19.35 -0.65
CA PRO A 7 4.51 19.51 -0.87
C PRO A 7 5.03 18.59 -1.98
N ALA A 8 5.97 19.08 -2.77
CA ALA A 8 6.49 18.34 -3.92
C ALA A 8 7.10 16.98 -3.55
N TRP A 9 7.58 16.80 -2.31
CA TRP A 9 8.18 15.54 -1.86
C TRP A 9 7.14 14.43 -1.58
N VAL A 10 5.85 14.76 -1.46
CA VAL A 10 4.80 13.78 -1.09
C VAL A 10 4.58 12.76 -2.20
N ARG A 11 4.47 13.18 -3.46
CA ARG A 11 4.24 12.26 -4.58
C ARG A 11 5.34 11.24 -4.75
N PRO A 12 6.64 11.63 -4.79
CA PRO A 12 7.71 10.65 -4.86
C PRO A 12 7.71 9.69 -3.66
N ARG A 13 7.39 10.19 -2.47
CA ARG A 13 7.28 9.37 -1.27
C ARG A 13 6.15 8.34 -1.36
N ARG A 14 5.01 8.73 -1.89
CA ARG A 14 3.89 7.81 -2.12
C ARG A 14 4.28 6.69 -3.09
N ALA A 15 5.01 7.01 -4.16
CA ALA A 15 5.51 6.03 -5.11
C ALA A 15 6.47 5.03 -4.44
N VAL A 16 7.37 5.50 -3.57
CA VAL A 16 8.27 4.65 -2.79
C VAL A 16 7.48 3.71 -1.88
N LEU A 17 6.47 4.21 -1.19
CA LEU A 17 5.63 3.39 -0.30
C LEU A 17 4.83 2.35 -1.09
N GLY A 18 4.33 2.70 -2.27
CA GLY A 18 3.68 1.75 -3.17
C GLY A 18 4.61 0.62 -3.60
N ASP A 19 5.86 0.95 -3.93
CA ASP A 19 6.88 -0.04 -4.29
C ASP A 19 7.22 -0.94 -3.09
N GLN A 20 7.32 -0.38 -1.88
CA GLN A 20 7.54 -1.15 -0.66
C GLN A 20 6.40 -2.15 -0.43
N LEU A 21 5.17 -1.73 -0.58
CA LEU A 21 4.00 -2.59 -0.46
C LEU A 21 4.10 -3.77 -1.44
N ARG A 22 4.41 -3.50 -2.69
CA ARG A 22 4.58 -4.55 -3.71
C ARG A 22 5.71 -5.51 -3.35
N ASN A 23 6.85 -4.98 -2.92
CA ASN A 23 8.02 -5.80 -2.60
C ASN A 23 7.75 -6.71 -1.41
N TYR A 24 7.12 -6.21 -0.34
CA TYR A 24 6.73 -7.02 0.81
C TYR A 24 5.69 -8.07 0.44
N ARG A 25 4.71 -7.71 -0.39
CA ARG A 25 3.73 -8.68 -0.89
C ARG A 25 4.41 -9.83 -1.65
N ARG A 26 5.31 -9.51 -2.57
CA ARG A 26 6.04 -10.51 -3.36
C ARG A 26 6.96 -11.36 -2.49
N ALA A 27 7.64 -10.76 -1.53
CA ALA A 27 8.48 -11.49 -0.58
C ALA A 27 7.67 -12.48 0.27
N ALA A 28 6.40 -12.17 0.52
CA ALA A 28 5.48 -13.09 1.20
C ALA A 28 4.90 -14.18 0.26
N GLY A 29 5.26 -14.17 -1.01
CA GLY A 29 4.77 -15.13 -1.98
C GLY A 29 3.34 -14.93 -2.44
N LEU A 30 2.78 -13.72 -2.27
CA LEU A 30 1.39 -13.42 -2.58
C LEU A 30 1.25 -12.65 -3.90
N SER A 31 0.28 -13.06 -4.73
CA SER A 31 -0.19 -12.25 -5.84
C SER A 31 -1.08 -11.12 -5.32
N GLN A 32 -1.39 -10.14 -6.18
CA GLN A 32 -2.36 -9.10 -5.85
C GLN A 32 -3.74 -9.70 -5.53
N ILE A 33 -4.16 -10.72 -6.28
CA ILE A 33 -5.41 -11.43 -6.05
C ILE A 33 -5.39 -12.11 -4.68
N GLN A 34 -4.32 -12.82 -4.35
CA GLN A 34 -4.21 -13.52 -3.07
C GLN A 34 -4.21 -12.56 -1.88
N LEU A 35 -3.48 -11.45 -1.98
CA LEU A 35 -3.52 -10.43 -0.94
C LEU A 35 -4.92 -9.84 -0.80
N GLY A 36 -5.56 -9.52 -1.92
CA GLY A 36 -6.93 -9.02 -1.93
C GLY A 36 -7.91 -9.95 -1.24
N GLU A 37 -7.82 -11.25 -1.50
CA GLU A 37 -8.64 -12.26 -0.84
C GLU A 37 -8.45 -12.26 0.68
N ARG A 38 -7.21 -12.10 1.15
CA ARG A 38 -6.91 -12.11 2.58
C ARG A 38 -7.45 -10.90 3.34
N ILE A 39 -7.50 -9.74 2.68
CA ILE A 39 -7.91 -8.49 3.32
C ILE A 39 -9.29 -8.01 2.89
N GLY A 40 -9.98 -8.75 2.02
CA GLY A 40 -11.31 -8.38 1.55
C GLY A 40 -11.31 -7.18 0.60
N ARG A 41 -10.31 -7.09 -0.28
CA ARG A 41 -10.20 -6.04 -1.29
C ARG A 41 -10.01 -6.63 -2.68
N ASP A 42 -10.50 -5.92 -3.69
CA ASP A 42 -10.29 -6.28 -5.09
C ASP A 42 -8.81 -6.11 -5.46
N HIS A 43 -8.29 -7.00 -6.31
CA HIS A 43 -6.90 -6.93 -6.75
C HIS A 43 -6.57 -5.64 -7.51
N LYS A 44 -7.54 -5.04 -8.19
CA LYS A 44 -7.37 -3.73 -8.85
C LYS A 44 -7.11 -2.62 -7.84
N THR A 45 -7.73 -2.71 -6.68
CA THR A 45 -7.48 -1.79 -5.57
C THR A 45 -6.03 -1.93 -5.07
N ILE A 46 -5.57 -3.17 -4.90
CA ILE A 46 -4.17 -3.44 -4.52
C ILE A 46 -3.22 -2.85 -5.56
N HIS A 47 -3.50 -3.06 -6.84
CA HIS A 47 -2.68 -2.51 -7.93
C HIS A 47 -2.61 -0.97 -7.87
N ARG A 48 -3.73 -0.30 -7.63
CA ARG A 48 -3.77 1.16 -7.51
C ARG A 48 -2.96 1.69 -6.33
N TRP A 49 -2.94 0.96 -5.21
CA TRP A 49 -2.10 1.31 -4.08
C TRP A 49 -0.61 1.14 -4.41
N GLU A 50 -0.24 0.05 -5.05
CA GLU A 50 1.16 -0.24 -5.40
C GLU A 50 1.71 0.72 -6.45
N THR A 51 0.86 1.27 -7.30
CA THR A 51 1.23 2.25 -8.33
C THR A 51 0.96 3.70 -7.91
N ALA A 52 0.58 3.93 -6.66
CA ALA A 52 0.31 5.23 -6.08
C ALA A 52 -0.79 6.04 -6.80
N ILE A 53 -1.72 5.36 -7.47
CA ILE A 53 -2.89 6.00 -8.07
C ILE A 53 -3.88 6.40 -6.99
N THR A 54 -4.12 5.52 -6.01
CA THR A 54 -4.92 5.80 -4.82
C THR A 54 -4.13 5.38 -3.58
N ASP A 55 -4.59 5.83 -2.41
CA ASP A 55 -3.93 5.53 -1.15
C ASP A 55 -4.74 4.51 -0.35
N PRO A 56 -4.09 3.52 0.27
CA PRO A 56 -4.75 2.69 1.27
C PRO A 56 -5.07 3.53 2.51
N THR A 57 -6.17 3.20 3.17
CA THR A 57 -6.46 3.77 4.49
C THR A 57 -5.53 3.18 5.53
N LEU A 58 -5.49 3.78 6.72
CA LEU A 58 -4.73 3.21 7.84
C LEU A 58 -5.21 1.79 8.16
N THR A 59 -6.52 1.56 8.14
CA THR A 59 -7.09 0.22 8.35
C THR A 59 -6.59 -0.76 7.29
N ASP A 60 -6.56 -0.36 6.02
CA ASP A 60 -6.04 -1.19 4.95
C ASP A 60 -4.57 -1.56 5.18
N LEU A 61 -3.75 -0.60 5.61
CA LEU A 61 -2.33 -0.84 5.89
C LEU A 61 -2.14 -1.84 7.04
N ILE A 62 -2.95 -1.73 8.08
CA ILE A 62 -2.94 -2.67 9.20
C ILE A 62 -3.28 -4.09 8.72
N LEU A 63 -4.33 -4.22 7.90
CA LEU A 63 -4.74 -5.50 7.35
C LEU A 63 -3.66 -6.10 6.44
N ILE A 64 -3.01 -5.28 5.62
CA ILE A 64 -1.92 -5.71 4.74
C ILE A 64 -0.72 -6.20 5.56
N ALA A 65 -0.30 -5.43 6.55
CA ALA A 65 0.83 -5.79 7.41
C ALA A 65 0.57 -7.15 8.11
N ASP A 66 -0.63 -7.35 8.62
CA ASP A 66 -1.04 -8.61 9.22
C ASP A 66 -1.02 -9.76 8.21
N ALA A 67 -1.60 -9.56 7.02
CA ALA A 67 -1.67 -10.59 5.98
C ALA A 67 -0.28 -10.99 5.46
N ILE A 68 0.65 -10.06 5.40
CA ILE A 68 2.02 -10.28 4.93
C ILE A 68 2.91 -10.81 6.06
N GLY A 69 2.57 -10.51 7.32
CA GLY A 69 3.33 -10.94 8.47
C GLY A 69 4.51 -10.02 8.82
N VAL A 70 4.38 -8.73 8.56
CA VAL A 70 5.41 -7.73 8.89
C VAL A 70 4.82 -6.67 9.82
N PRO A 71 5.66 -6.04 10.67
CA PRO A 71 5.20 -4.88 11.45
C PRO A 71 4.79 -3.74 10.53
N LEU A 72 3.72 -3.03 10.90
CA LEU A 72 3.23 -1.88 10.11
C LEU A 72 4.35 -0.87 9.86
N GLY A 73 5.20 -0.62 10.85
CA GLY A 73 6.31 0.32 10.71
C GLY A 73 7.28 -0.03 9.59
N GLU A 74 7.52 -1.31 9.32
CA GLU A 74 8.35 -1.74 8.19
C GLU A 74 7.66 -1.48 6.85
N LEU A 75 6.36 -1.72 6.79
CA LEU A 75 5.59 -1.56 5.57
C LEU A 75 5.57 -0.10 5.09
N VAL A 76 5.55 0.86 6.01
CA VAL A 76 5.38 2.29 5.72
C VAL A 76 6.63 3.13 6.00
N TYR A 77 7.72 2.49 6.35
CA TYR A 77 8.99 3.19 6.59
C TYR A 77 9.59 3.67 5.28
#